data_98893daf4ea6b20756da9dcaf0a7364d
#
_entry.id   98893daf4ea6b20756da9dcaf0a7364d
#
_cell.length_a   1.000
_cell.length_b   1.000
_cell.length_c   1.000
_cell.angle_alpha   90.00
_cell.angle_beta   90.00
_cell.angle_gamma   90.00
#
_symmetry.space_group_name_H-M   'P 1'
#
loop_
_entity.id
_entity.type
_entity.pdbx_description
1 polymer ?
#
loop_
_entity_poly.entity_id
_entity_poly.type
_entity_poly.pdbx_seq_one_letter_code
_entity_poly.pdbx_strand_id
1 'polypeptide(L)'
;GPERARGRRSRLRLSTRLQVSSLRTHGMPPGMALERSIAFIGAGNMAGALIRGLLGTNTVAPERIVASDVDTARLEVLGSELGIRTSTDNAEAVRGADVVVLATKPQVLAQALPGVAAALEPDALLISIAAGVSSKLIERLSPEGARVVRTMPNTPALVGAGATAIAAGTHATPSDLDLAETLFRSVGVCVRVPEAQIDAVTGLSGSGPAYVFATIEALRDAGVREGLEEELALTLASQTVYGAARLLLEQDESPATLRERVTSPGGTTRAGLDALASAGFADTIAGAVRAATRRSVELREIAEGDAD
;
A
#
# COMPACT_ATOMS: atom_id res chain seq x y z
N GLY A 1 -10.15 22.58 58.86
CA GLY A 1 -9.94 22.98 57.49
C GLY A 1 -9.91 21.76 56.60
N PRO A 2 -10.53 21.76 55.40
CA PRO A 2 -10.67 20.54 54.55
C PRO A 2 -9.43 20.35 53.67
N GLU A 3 -8.91 19.14 53.71
CA GLU A 3 -7.87 18.62 52.85
C GLU A 3 -8.37 18.55 51.40
N ARG A 4 -7.61 19.17 50.49
CA ARG A 4 -7.85 19.11 49.05
C ARG A 4 -7.26 17.83 48.49
N ALA A 5 -8.11 16.88 48.07
CA ALA A 5 -7.75 15.74 47.28
C ALA A 5 -7.28 16.20 45.89
N ARG A 6 -5.96 16.10 45.62
CA ARG A 6 -5.39 16.26 44.28
C ARG A 6 -5.50 14.94 43.53
N GLY A 7 -6.45 14.86 42.61
CA GLY A 7 -6.60 13.75 41.66
C GLY A 7 -5.35 13.64 40.78
N ARG A 8 -4.63 12.55 40.90
CA ARG A 8 -3.60 12.09 39.94
C ARG A 8 -4.27 11.70 38.66
N ARG A 9 -4.25 12.55 37.65
CA ARG A 9 -4.49 12.14 36.26
C ARG A 9 -3.25 11.38 35.80
N SER A 10 -3.32 10.05 35.76
CA SER A 10 -2.34 9.19 35.09
C SER A 10 -2.41 9.48 33.59
N ARG A 11 -1.43 10.22 33.09
CA ARG A 11 -1.18 10.31 31.64
C ARG A 11 -0.59 8.97 31.22
N LEU A 12 -1.42 8.07 30.68
CA LEU A 12 -0.92 6.97 29.85
C LEU A 12 -0.19 7.60 28.64
N ARG A 13 1.11 7.66 28.74
CA ARG A 13 1.96 7.90 27.57
C ARG A 13 1.99 6.59 26.78
N LEU A 14 1.11 6.45 25.80
CA LEU A 14 1.33 5.48 24.72
C LEU A 14 2.58 5.93 23.96
N SER A 15 3.74 5.41 24.35
CA SER A 15 4.96 5.50 23.53
C SER A 15 4.93 4.36 22.49
N THR A 16 4.05 4.46 21.51
CA THR A 16 4.19 3.69 20.27
C THR A 16 5.01 4.56 19.32
N ARG A 17 6.29 4.75 19.63
CA ARG A 17 7.25 5.17 18.61
C ARG A 17 7.44 3.97 17.68
N LEU A 18 6.77 3.99 16.57
CA LEU A 18 7.22 3.22 15.40
C LEU A 18 8.64 3.71 15.12
N GLN A 19 9.64 2.89 15.44
CA GLN A 19 11.03 3.17 15.06
C GLN A 19 11.10 3.06 13.54
N VAL A 20 11.05 4.21 12.86
CA VAL A 20 11.20 4.31 11.39
C VAL A 20 12.55 3.72 10.95
N SER A 21 13.55 3.66 11.85
CA SER A 21 14.84 3.00 11.62
C SER A 21 14.73 1.48 11.38
N SER A 22 13.65 0.82 11.80
CA SER A 22 13.38 -0.61 11.53
C SER A 22 12.70 -0.85 10.18
N LEU A 23 12.30 0.20 9.46
CA LEU A 23 11.70 0.14 8.13
C LEU A 23 12.72 -0.06 7.00
N ARG A 24 14.01 -0.21 7.34
CA ARG A 24 15.00 -0.65 6.34
C ARG A 24 14.54 -2.00 5.81
N THR A 25 14.46 -2.12 4.51
CA THR A 25 14.26 -3.36 3.78
C THR A 25 15.23 -4.42 4.30
N HIS A 26 14.81 -5.16 5.33
CA HIS A 26 15.45 -6.41 5.66
C HIS A 26 14.87 -7.40 4.67
N GLY A 27 15.47 -7.47 3.49
CA GLY A 27 15.34 -8.66 2.64
C GLY A 27 15.61 -9.87 3.52
N MET A 28 14.95 -10.99 3.24
CA MET A 28 15.31 -12.26 3.87
C MET A 28 16.82 -12.46 3.76
N PRO A 29 17.48 -13.09 4.75
CA PRO A 29 18.90 -13.44 4.63
C PRO A 29 19.14 -14.10 3.28
N PRO A 30 20.22 -13.77 2.56
CA PRO A 30 20.50 -14.38 1.28
C PRO A 30 20.55 -15.92 1.46
N GLY A 31 19.68 -16.63 0.73
CA GLY A 31 19.58 -18.09 0.73
C GLY A 31 18.31 -18.71 1.30
N MET A 32 17.32 -17.93 1.75
CA MET A 32 16.03 -18.45 2.23
C MET A 32 14.87 -17.95 1.36
N ALA A 33 14.78 -18.45 0.11
CA ALA A 33 13.58 -18.26 -0.69
C ALA A 33 12.39 -18.97 -0.04
N LEU A 34 11.21 -18.36 -0.11
CA LEU A 34 9.97 -18.99 0.32
C LEU A 34 9.67 -20.21 -0.56
N GLU A 35 9.51 -21.37 0.05
CA GLU A 35 9.07 -22.57 -0.64
C GLU A 35 7.55 -22.63 -0.82
N ARG A 36 6.92 -21.49 -1.11
CA ARG A 36 5.49 -21.33 -1.30
C ARG A 36 5.15 -21.09 -2.76
N SER A 37 4.12 -21.78 -3.25
CA SER A 37 3.56 -21.55 -4.57
C SER A 37 2.54 -20.40 -4.49
N ILE A 38 2.68 -19.41 -5.36
CA ILE A 38 1.86 -18.20 -5.36
C ILE A 38 1.11 -18.06 -6.69
N ALA A 39 -0.21 -17.96 -6.61
CA ALA A 39 -1.05 -17.63 -7.76
C ALA A 39 -1.51 -16.18 -7.69
N PHE A 40 -1.37 -15.44 -8.78
CA PHE A 40 -1.92 -14.10 -8.93
C PHE A 40 -3.14 -14.16 -9.85
N ILE A 41 -4.30 -13.79 -9.32
CA ILE A 41 -5.55 -13.70 -10.08
C ILE A 41 -5.72 -12.25 -10.53
N GLY A 42 -5.43 -12.00 -11.79
CA GLY A 42 -5.22 -10.69 -12.37
C GLY A 42 -3.72 -10.37 -12.50
N ALA A 43 -3.29 -10.03 -13.71
CA ALA A 43 -1.91 -9.71 -14.06
C ALA A 43 -1.69 -8.21 -14.34
N GLY A 44 -2.45 -7.35 -13.64
CA GLY A 44 -2.35 -5.89 -13.78
C GLY A 44 -1.05 -5.31 -13.24
N ASN A 45 -0.93 -3.97 -13.28
CA ASN A 45 0.29 -3.27 -12.87
C ASN A 45 0.76 -3.62 -11.46
N MET A 46 -0.17 -3.72 -10.50
CA MET A 46 0.20 -4.04 -9.11
C MET A 46 0.67 -5.48 -8.95
N ALA A 47 0.00 -6.44 -9.59
CA ALA A 47 0.47 -7.83 -9.62
C ALA A 47 1.86 -7.92 -10.26
N GLY A 48 2.06 -7.27 -11.41
CA GLY A 48 3.37 -7.21 -12.06
C GLY A 48 4.46 -6.57 -11.18
N ALA A 49 4.14 -5.52 -10.42
CA ALA A 49 5.07 -4.93 -9.46
C ALA A 49 5.47 -5.92 -8.36
N LEU A 50 4.48 -6.58 -7.75
CA LEU A 50 4.71 -7.59 -6.71
C LEU A 50 5.56 -8.75 -7.23
N ILE A 51 5.22 -9.30 -8.41
CA ILE A 51 5.97 -10.40 -9.01
C ILE A 51 7.43 -9.98 -9.25
N ARG A 52 7.65 -8.82 -9.88
CA ARG A 52 9.02 -8.30 -10.10
C ARG A 52 9.78 -8.07 -8.77
N GLY A 53 9.09 -7.55 -7.76
CA GLY A 53 9.67 -7.34 -6.43
C GLY A 53 10.07 -8.66 -5.78
N LEU A 54 9.20 -9.67 -5.80
CA LEU A 54 9.47 -11.01 -5.25
C LEU A 54 10.65 -11.69 -5.93
N LEU A 55 10.73 -11.61 -7.25
CA LEU A 55 11.84 -12.17 -8.02
C LEU A 55 13.14 -11.37 -7.81
N GLY A 56 13.06 -10.03 -7.84
CA GLY A 56 14.21 -9.13 -7.67
C GLY A 56 14.87 -9.23 -6.29
N THR A 57 14.10 -9.57 -5.27
CA THR A 57 14.60 -9.81 -3.90
C THR A 57 14.93 -11.29 -3.62
N ASN A 58 14.77 -12.16 -4.60
CA ASN A 58 14.89 -13.63 -4.45
C ASN A 58 14.00 -14.20 -3.33
N THR A 59 12.87 -13.56 -3.07
CA THR A 59 11.91 -14.01 -2.05
C THR A 59 11.19 -15.30 -2.49
N VAL A 60 10.88 -15.43 -3.80
CA VAL A 60 10.24 -16.62 -4.39
C VAL A 60 10.90 -16.93 -5.73
N ALA A 61 11.06 -18.21 -6.05
CA ALA A 61 11.57 -18.63 -7.35
C ALA A 61 10.50 -18.51 -8.44
N PRO A 62 10.86 -18.19 -9.70
CA PRO A 62 9.88 -17.94 -10.77
C PRO A 62 8.98 -19.15 -11.06
N GLU A 63 9.47 -20.37 -10.91
CA GLU A 63 8.71 -21.62 -11.12
C GLU A 63 7.56 -21.80 -10.12
N ARG A 64 7.62 -21.09 -9.00
CA ARG A 64 6.59 -21.10 -7.94
C ARG A 64 5.54 -20.03 -8.12
N ILE A 65 5.65 -19.21 -9.16
CA ILE A 65 4.68 -18.14 -9.43
C ILE A 65 3.88 -18.49 -10.66
N VAL A 66 2.56 -18.32 -10.56
CA VAL A 66 1.65 -18.36 -11.69
C VAL A 66 0.80 -17.09 -11.68
N ALA A 67 0.57 -16.50 -12.85
CA ALA A 67 -0.33 -15.36 -13.01
C ALA A 67 -1.45 -15.70 -14.01
N SER A 68 -2.68 -15.32 -13.70
CA SER A 68 -3.80 -15.45 -14.62
C SER A 68 -4.40 -14.09 -14.96
N ASP A 69 -4.82 -13.95 -16.22
CA ASP A 69 -5.56 -12.78 -16.70
C ASP A 69 -6.34 -13.16 -17.95
N VAL A 70 -7.35 -12.40 -18.29
CA VAL A 70 -8.06 -12.51 -19.59
C VAL A 70 -7.26 -11.88 -20.73
N ASP A 71 -6.31 -10.99 -20.42
CA ASP A 71 -5.43 -10.32 -21.38
C ASP A 71 -4.21 -11.21 -21.69
N THR A 72 -4.30 -11.98 -22.76
CA THR A 72 -3.24 -12.90 -23.21
C THR A 72 -1.93 -12.19 -23.55
N ALA A 73 -2.00 -10.99 -24.14
CA ALA A 73 -0.81 -10.23 -24.49
C ALA A 73 -0.01 -9.81 -23.23
N ARG A 74 -0.72 -9.43 -22.19
CA ARG A 74 -0.11 -9.12 -20.86
C ARG A 74 0.53 -10.35 -20.25
N LEU A 75 -0.13 -11.50 -20.31
CA LEU A 75 0.40 -12.77 -19.80
C LEU A 75 1.66 -13.19 -20.55
N GLU A 76 1.67 -13.03 -21.87
CA GLU A 76 2.83 -13.35 -22.71
C GLU A 76 4.05 -12.50 -22.34
N VAL A 77 3.85 -11.19 -22.14
CA VAL A 77 4.90 -10.27 -21.68
C VAL A 77 5.44 -10.70 -20.31
N LEU A 78 4.57 -10.92 -19.33
CA LEU A 78 4.99 -11.32 -17.98
C LEU A 78 5.71 -12.68 -17.98
N GLY A 79 5.18 -13.66 -18.70
CA GLY A 79 5.78 -15.00 -18.79
C GLY A 79 7.17 -14.96 -19.43
N SER A 80 7.30 -14.25 -20.56
CA SER A 80 8.58 -14.15 -21.29
C SER A 80 9.64 -13.33 -20.54
N GLU A 81 9.26 -12.23 -19.91
CA GLU A 81 10.19 -11.36 -19.17
C GLU A 81 10.64 -11.97 -17.85
N LEU A 82 9.74 -12.63 -17.12
CA LEU A 82 9.96 -13.02 -15.73
C LEU A 82 10.12 -14.54 -15.52
N GLY A 83 9.92 -15.34 -16.55
CA GLY A 83 10.04 -16.80 -16.48
C GLY A 83 8.99 -17.48 -15.60
N ILE A 84 7.88 -16.81 -15.31
CA ILE A 84 6.78 -17.34 -14.49
C ILE A 84 5.79 -18.14 -15.36
N ARG A 85 4.99 -18.97 -14.73
CA ARG A 85 3.85 -19.63 -15.42
C ARG A 85 2.69 -18.65 -15.59
N THR A 86 1.96 -18.80 -16.67
CA THR A 86 0.77 -17.99 -16.96
C THR A 86 -0.38 -18.86 -17.39
N SER A 87 -1.62 -18.44 -17.14
CA SER A 87 -2.85 -19.13 -17.56
C SER A 87 -3.96 -18.12 -17.83
N THR A 88 -4.86 -18.45 -18.75
CA THR A 88 -6.11 -17.71 -18.94
C THR A 88 -7.25 -18.24 -18.08
N ASP A 89 -7.04 -19.34 -17.36
CA ASP A 89 -7.99 -19.97 -16.46
C ASP A 89 -7.58 -19.76 -15.01
N ASN A 90 -8.39 -19.01 -14.27
CA ASN A 90 -8.16 -18.72 -12.84
C ASN A 90 -8.17 -20.00 -11.99
N ALA A 91 -9.06 -20.95 -12.29
CA ALA A 91 -9.17 -22.20 -11.53
C ALA A 91 -7.95 -23.09 -11.77
N GLU A 92 -7.38 -23.09 -12.97
CA GLU A 92 -6.10 -23.77 -13.25
C GLU A 92 -4.95 -23.12 -12.48
N ALA A 93 -4.90 -21.78 -12.47
CA ALA A 93 -3.81 -21.04 -11.85
C ALA A 93 -3.73 -21.26 -10.32
N VAL A 94 -4.86 -21.46 -9.63
CA VAL A 94 -4.87 -21.59 -8.16
C VAL A 94 -4.62 -23.02 -7.66
N ARG A 95 -4.70 -24.03 -8.53
CA ARG A 95 -4.43 -25.42 -8.10
C ARG A 95 -3.00 -25.59 -7.62
N GLY A 96 -2.86 -26.13 -6.42
CA GLY A 96 -1.55 -26.33 -5.77
C GLY A 96 -0.90 -25.03 -5.28
N ALA A 97 -1.62 -23.90 -5.25
CA ALA A 97 -1.10 -22.67 -4.70
C ALA A 97 -1.28 -22.59 -3.17
N ASP A 98 -0.20 -22.31 -2.46
CA ASP A 98 -0.23 -22.04 -1.02
C ASP A 98 -0.79 -20.64 -0.73
N VAL A 99 -0.58 -19.69 -1.66
CA VAL A 99 -1.03 -18.30 -1.55
C VAL A 99 -1.71 -17.89 -2.84
N VAL A 100 -2.88 -17.29 -2.72
CA VAL A 100 -3.61 -16.72 -3.85
C VAL A 100 -3.78 -15.22 -3.66
N VAL A 101 -3.15 -14.44 -4.53
CA VAL A 101 -3.24 -12.97 -4.53
C VAL A 101 -4.37 -12.55 -5.47
N LEU A 102 -5.44 -12.00 -4.89
CA LEU A 102 -6.59 -11.47 -5.61
C LEU A 102 -6.26 -10.06 -6.10
N ALA A 103 -5.86 -9.94 -7.36
CA ALA A 103 -5.34 -8.72 -7.98
C ALA A 103 -6.22 -8.20 -9.13
N THR A 104 -7.44 -8.67 -9.23
CA THR A 104 -8.44 -8.15 -10.18
C THR A 104 -9.06 -6.85 -9.67
N LYS A 105 -9.70 -6.11 -10.59
CA LYS A 105 -10.48 -4.93 -10.20
C LYS A 105 -11.62 -5.35 -9.26
N PRO A 106 -11.99 -4.51 -8.28
CA PRO A 106 -13.06 -4.82 -7.31
C PRO A 106 -14.37 -5.32 -7.96
N GLN A 107 -14.77 -4.70 -9.06
CA GLN A 107 -16.01 -5.02 -9.78
C GLN A 107 -15.98 -6.42 -10.43
N VAL A 108 -14.79 -6.94 -10.72
CA VAL A 108 -14.61 -8.27 -11.32
C VAL A 108 -14.42 -9.33 -10.25
N LEU A 109 -13.92 -8.96 -9.09
CA LEU A 109 -13.53 -9.88 -8.03
C LEU A 109 -14.72 -10.74 -7.56
N ALA A 110 -15.86 -10.12 -7.29
CA ALA A 110 -17.06 -10.84 -6.83
C ALA A 110 -17.55 -11.90 -7.84
N GLN A 111 -17.34 -11.67 -9.14
CA GLN A 111 -17.71 -12.60 -10.20
C GLN A 111 -16.67 -13.72 -10.38
N ALA A 112 -15.38 -13.38 -10.22
CA ALA A 112 -14.27 -14.33 -10.41
C ALA A 112 -14.07 -15.26 -9.20
N LEU A 113 -14.31 -14.75 -8.00
CA LEU A 113 -13.97 -15.42 -6.76
C LEU A 113 -14.67 -16.78 -6.55
N PRO A 114 -15.95 -17.00 -6.87
CA PRO A 114 -16.56 -18.32 -6.73
C PRO A 114 -15.86 -19.43 -7.53
N GLY A 115 -15.42 -19.11 -8.76
CA GLY A 115 -14.66 -20.06 -9.59
C GLY A 115 -13.26 -20.34 -9.05
N VAL A 116 -12.61 -19.32 -8.51
CA VAL A 116 -11.33 -19.44 -7.79
C VAL A 116 -11.51 -20.25 -6.52
N ALA A 117 -12.51 -19.93 -5.72
CA ALA A 117 -12.81 -20.58 -4.44
C ALA A 117 -13.03 -22.10 -4.58
N ALA A 118 -13.70 -22.53 -5.65
CA ALA A 118 -13.95 -23.95 -5.91
C ALA A 118 -12.68 -24.75 -6.23
N ALA A 119 -11.58 -24.12 -6.58
CA ALA A 119 -10.31 -24.75 -6.94
C ALA A 119 -9.18 -24.47 -5.93
N LEU A 120 -9.49 -23.80 -4.82
CA LEU A 120 -8.51 -23.51 -3.76
C LEU A 120 -8.08 -24.78 -3.04
N GLU A 121 -6.80 -24.84 -2.69
CA GLU A 121 -6.34 -25.81 -1.71
C GLU A 121 -6.93 -25.48 -0.31
N PRO A 122 -7.24 -26.50 0.53
CA PRO A 122 -7.90 -26.28 1.83
C PRO A 122 -7.16 -25.30 2.75
N ASP A 123 -5.83 -25.29 2.67
CA ASP A 123 -4.96 -24.46 3.51
C ASP A 123 -4.40 -23.24 2.76
N ALA A 124 -4.98 -22.86 1.61
CA ALA A 124 -4.52 -21.70 0.86
C ALA A 124 -4.82 -20.40 1.62
N LEU A 125 -3.87 -19.48 1.58
CA LEU A 125 -4.04 -18.11 2.07
C LEU A 125 -4.52 -17.21 0.93
N LEU A 126 -5.65 -16.53 1.14
CA LEU A 126 -6.13 -15.49 0.23
C LEU A 126 -5.56 -14.13 0.65
N ILE A 127 -4.92 -13.44 -0.26
CA ILE A 127 -4.44 -12.06 -0.06
C ILE A 127 -5.14 -11.16 -1.08
N SER A 128 -5.90 -10.19 -0.62
CA SER A 128 -6.58 -9.25 -1.51
C SER A 128 -5.89 -7.90 -1.55
N ILE A 129 -5.62 -7.41 -2.77
CA ILE A 129 -5.17 -6.03 -3.03
C ILE A 129 -6.29 -5.13 -3.56
N ALA A 130 -7.53 -5.63 -3.60
CA ALA A 130 -8.66 -4.91 -4.16
C ALA A 130 -9.14 -3.80 -3.21
N ALA A 131 -9.11 -2.56 -3.68
CA ALA A 131 -9.65 -1.43 -2.93
C ALA A 131 -11.17 -1.53 -2.80
N GLY A 132 -11.72 -1.16 -1.63
CA GLY A 132 -13.17 -1.20 -1.39
C GLY A 132 -13.77 -2.60 -1.26
N VAL A 133 -12.96 -3.65 -1.07
CA VAL A 133 -13.44 -5.03 -0.83
C VAL A 133 -13.01 -5.45 0.57
N SER A 134 -13.97 -5.78 1.45
CA SER A 134 -13.67 -6.22 2.81
C SER A 134 -13.22 -7.69 2.86
N SER A 135 -12.49 -8.04 3.92
CA SER A 135 -12.16 -9.45 4.19
C SER A 135 -13.43 -10.28 4.37
N LYS A 136 -14.44 -9.73 5.04
CA LYS A 136 -15.74 -10.38 5.26
C LYS A 136 -16.44 -10.73 3.94
N LEU A 137 -16.40 -9.87 2.93
CA LEU A 137 -16.97 -10.16 1.62
C LEU A 137 -16.23 -11.32 0.95
N ILE A 138 -14.89 -11.32 1.00
CA ILE A 138 -14.07 -12.39 0.43
C ILE A 138 -14.33 -13.70 1.16
N GLU A 139 -14.39 -13.69 2.49
CA GLU A 139 -14.70 -14.88 3.31
C GLU A 139 -16.07 -15.47 2.97
N ARG A 140 -17.09 -14.62 2.78
CA ARG A 140 -18.44 -15.04 2.39
C ARG A 140 -18.51 -15.73 1.04
N LEU A 141 -17.66 -15.33 0.10
CA LEU A 141 -17.56 -15.90 -1.26
C LEU A 141 -16.53 -17.03 -1.38
N SER A 142 -15.91 -17.43 -0.28
CA SER A 142 -14.87 -18.46 -0.19
C SER A 142 -15.35 -19.65 0.65
N PRO A 143 -14.64 -20.78 0.65
CA PRO A 143 -14.95 -21.91 1.55
C PRO A 143 -14.97 -21.47 3.01
N GLU A 144 -15.79 -22.15 3.82
CA GLU A 144 -15.86 -21.92 5.27
C GLU A 144 -14.48 -22.05 5.92
N GLY A 145 -14.11 -21.08 6.75
CA GLY A 145 -12.81 -21.02 7.39
C GLY A 145 -11.67 -20.48 6.53
N ALA A 146 -11.96 -19.99 5.33
CA ALA A 146 -10.94 -19.39 4.45
C ALA A 146 -10.14 -18.30 5.16
N ARG A 147 -8.82 -18.40 5.08
CA ARG A 147 -7.89 -17.42 5.67
C ARG A 147 -7.66 -16.27 4.70
N VAL A 148 -8.00 -15.09 5.12
CA VAL A 148 -7.95 -13.89 4.28
C VAL A 148 -7.07 -12.82 4.92
N VAL A 149 -6.15 -12.25 4.17
CA VAL A 149 -5.43 -11.02 4.50
C VAL A 149 -5.84 -9.94 3.51
N ARG A 150 -6.47 -8.88 4.01
CA ARG A 150 -6.77 -7.70 3.22
C ARG A 150 -5.59 -6.77 3.20
N THR A 151 -5.24 -6.24 2.04
CA THR A 151 -4.09 -5.33 1.90
C THR A 151 -4.47 -4.08 1.13
N MET A 152 -3.73 -3.01 1.38
CA MET A 152 -3.85 -1.76 0.64
C MET A 152 -2.44 -1.27 0.26
N PRO A 153 -1.90 -1.72 -0.87
CA PRO A 153 -0.67 -1.20 -1.46
C PRO A 153 -0.93 0.13 -2.19
N ASN A 154 0.15 0.76 -2.63
CA ASN A 154 0.07 1.94 -3.50
C ASN A 154 1.03 1.84 -4.70
N THR A 155 0.82 2.71 -5.70
CA THR A 155 1.53 2.65 -6.98
C THR A 155 3.06 2.81 -6.91
N PRO A 156 3.70 3.50 -5.94
CA PRO A 156 5.16 3.49 -5.80
C PRO A 156 5.79 2.10 -5.61
N ALA A 157 5.00 1.07 -5.33
CA ALA A 157 5.45 -0.33 -5.39
C ALA A 157 6.09 -0.71 -6.74
N LEU A 158 5.69 -0.05 -7.84
CA LEU A 158 6.29 -0.24 -9.17
C LEU A 158 7.79 0.04 -9.23
N VAL A 159 8.28 0.87 -8.32
CA VAL A 159 9.70 1.25 -8.20
C VAL A 159 10.31 0.82 -6.86
N GLY A 160 9.70 -0.13 -6.17
CA GLY A 160 10.18 -0.65 -4.89
C GLY A 160 10.05 0.33 -3.71
N ALA A 161 9.27 1.39 -3.86
CA ALA A 161 9.03 2.44 -2.85
C ALA A 161 7.56 2.48 -2.38
N GLY A 162 6.88 1.34 -2.40
CA GLY A 162 5.49 1.21 -1.99
C GLY A 162 5.29 1.37 -0.48
N ALA A 163 4.08 1.77 -0.11
CA ALA A 163 3.58 1.70 1.25
C ALA A 163 2.33 0.81 1.26
N THR A 164 2.41 -0.31 1.98
CA THR A 164 1.31 -1.28 2.06
C THR A 164 0.85 -1.42 3.50
N ALA A 165 -0.45 -1.31 3.72
CA ALA A 165 -1.07 -1.76 4.97
C ALA A 165 -1.68 -3.14 4.77
N ILE A 166 -1.58 -4.00 5.79
CA ILE A 166 -2.18 -5.33 5.82
C ILE A 166 -3.06 -5.49 7.05
N ALA A 167 -4.17 -6.18 6.89
CA ALA A 167 -5.13 -6.47 7.95
C ALA A 167 -5.59 -7.93 7.89
N ALA A 168 -5.70 -8.55 9.05
CA ALA A 168 -6.22 -9.91 9.17
C ALA A 168 -7.73 -9.93 8.97
N GLY A 169 -8.23 -10.89 8.20
CA GLY A 169 -9.61 -11.32 8.24
C GLY A 169 -9.90 -12.23 9.46
N THR A 170 -11.10 -12.80 9.51
CA THR A 170 -11.60 -13.53 10.67
C THR A 170 -10.75 -14.76 11.02
N HIS A 171 -10.28 -15.49 10.02
CA HIS A 171 -9.56 -16.76 10.19
C HIS A 171 -8.05 -16.65 9.92
N ALA A 172 -7.56 -15.45 9.56
CA ALA A 172 -6.14 -15.25 9.33
C ALA A 172 -5.34 -15.34 10.64
N THR A 173 -4.23 -16.06 10.59
CA THR A 173 -3.33 -16.27 11.71
C THR A 173 -2.20 -15.24 11.74
N PRO A 174 -1.47 -15.09 12.87
CA PRO A 174 -0.26 -14.29 12.90
C PRO A 174 0.77 -14.70 11.83
N SER A 175 0.90 -15.99 11.55
CA SER A 175 1.79 -16.51 10.50
C SER A 175 1.37 -16.09 9.10
N ASP A 176 0.07 -15.94 8.84
CA ASP A 176 -0.45 -15.43 7.57
C ASP A 176 -0.09 -13.95 7.38
N LEU A 177 -0.16 -13.16 8.45
CA LEU A 177 0.30 -11.78 8.44
C LEU A 177 1.82 -11.68 8.24
N ASP A 178 2.62 -12.55 8.86
CA ASP A 178 4.08 -12.61 8.66
C ASP A 178 4.41 -12.90 7.19
N LEU A 179 3.69 -13.85 6.58
CA LEU A 179 3.84 -14.21 5.18
C LEU A 179 3.45 -13.05 4.27
N ALA A 180 2.28 -12.46 4.47
CA ALA A 180 1.82 -11.31 3.69
C ALA A 180 2.81 -10.13 3.82
N GLU A 181 3.28 -9.82 5.03
CA GLU A 181 4.27 -8.77 5.26
C GLU A 181 5.56 -9.04 4.49
N THR A 182 6.05 -10.29 4.48
CA THR A 182 7.24 -10.70 3.72
C THR A 182 7.06 -10.44 2.23
N LEU A 183 5.89 -10.79 1.67
CA LEU A 183 5.60 -10.57 0.25
C LEU A 183 5.60 -9.08 -0.10
N PHE A 184 4.92 -8.24 0.70
CA PHE A 184 4.81 -6.81 0.39
C PHE A 184 6.09 -6.02 0.69
N ARG A 185 6.96 -6.50 1.57
CA ARG A 185 8.28 -5.89 1.79
C ARG A 185 9.21 -6.00 0.59
N SER A 186 8.92 -6.88 -0.35
CA SER A 186 9.66 -6.96 -1.63
C SER A 186 9.48 -5.72 -2.52
N VAL A 187 8.46 -4.90 -2.26
CA VAL A 187 8.12 -3.70 -3.07
C VAL A 187 8.04 -2.41 -2.25
N GLY A 188 8.47 -2.43 -0.98
CA GLY A 188 8.48 -1.24 -0.14
C GLY A 188 8.27 -1.52 1.33
N VAL A 189 7.63 -0.62 2.06
CA VAL A 189 7.30 -0.79 3.48
C VAL A 189 5.94 -1.46 3.64
N CYS A 190 5.82 -2.29 4.68
CA CYS A 190 4.58 -2.97 5.03
C CYS A 190 4.27 -2.76 6.51
N VAL A 191 3.03 -2.40 6.83
CA VAL A 191 2.56 -2.16 8.20
C VAL A 191 1.28 -2.95 8.47
N ARG A 192 1.10 -3.41 9.72
CA ARG A 192 -0.12 -4.10 10.15
C ARG A 192 -1.08 -3.10 10.79
N VAL A 193 -2.33 -3.17 10.38
CA VAL A 193 -3.38 -2.31 10.93
C VAL A 193 -4.65 -3.13 11.20
N PRO A 194 -5.52 -2.71 12.12
CA PRO A 194 -6.89 -3.22 12.18
C PRO A 194 -7.61 -2.96 10.86
N GLU A 195 -8.46 -3.88 10.40
CA GLU A 195 -9.18 -3.73 9.11
C GLU A 195 -10.00 -2.44 9.04
N ALA A 196 -10.57 -2.00 10.15
CA ALA A 196 -11.31 -0.74 10.25
C ALA A 196 -10.49 0.51 9.85
N GLN A 197 -9.16 0.42 9.80
CA GLN A 197 -8.28 1.52 9.38
C GLN A 197 -7.94 1.49 7.89
N ILE A 198 -8.26 0.43 7.16
CA ILE A 198 -7.90 0.29 5.74
C ILE A 198 -8.49 1.40 4.87
N ASP A 199 -9.72 1.87 5.17
CA ASP A 199 -10.32 2.97 4.42
C ASP A 199 -9.56 4.29 4.63
N ALA A 200 -9.08 4.56 5.84
CA ALA A 200 -8.22 5.71 6.13
C ALA A 200 -6.83 5.57 5.47
N VAL A 201 -6.27 4.36 5.46
CA VAL A 201 -5.04 4.05 4.71
C VAL A 201 -5.24 4.30 3.21
N THR A 202 -6.38 3.90 2.66
CA THR A 202 -6.72 4.16 1.25
C THR A 202 -6.72 5.67 0.96
N GLY A 203 -7.35 6.46 1.83
CA GLY A 203 -7.37 7.93 1.69
C GLY A 203 -6.00 8.58 1.83
N LEU A 204 -5.13 8.06 2.72
CA LEU A 204 -3.82 8.62 3.01
C LEU A 204 -2.75 8.15 2.01
N SER A 205 -2.51 6.85 1.90
CA SER A 205 -1.39 6.28 1.14
C SER A 205 -1.81 5.62 -0.16
N GLY A 206 -3.02 5.08 -0.26
CA GLY A 206 -3.56 4.55 -1.50
C GLY A 206 -3.73 5.64 -2.56
N SER A 207 -4.43 6.71 -2.20
CA SER A 207 -4.65 7.90 -3.05
C SER A 207 -3.49 8.90 -2.98
N GLY A 208 -2.64 8.83 -1.95
CA GLY A 208 -1.57 9.76 -1.66
C GLY A 208 -0.61 10.06 -2.82
N PRO A 209 -0.20 9.09 -3.63
CA PRO A 209 0.67 9.37 -4.79
C PRO A 209 0.08 10.41 -5.74
N ALA A 210 -1.24 10.43 -5.95
CA ALA A 210 -1.89 11.44 -6.78
C ALA A 210 -1.77 12.85 -6.17
N TYR A 211 -1.85 12.97 -4.85
CA TYR A 211 -1.67 14.27 -4.17
C TYR A 211 -0.24 14.78 -4.32
N VAL A 212 0.75 13.86 -4.26
CA VAL A 212 2.16 14.19 -4.45
C VAL A 212 2.41 14.63 -5.89
N PHE A 213 1.85 13.94 -6.90
CA PHE A 213 1.95 14.36 -8.29
C PHE A 213 1.32 15.74 -8.50
N ALA A 214 0.13 16.00 -7.97
CA ALA A 214 -0.49 17.33 -8.02
C ALA A 214 0.37 18.41 -7.33
N THR A 215 1.05 18.09 -6.23
CA THR A 215 1.99 18.98 -5.57
C THR A 215 3.21 19.29 -6.44
N ILE A 216 3.77 18.27 -7.11
CA ILE A 216 4.90 18.44 -8.03
C ILE A 216 4.49 19.31 -9.24
N GLU A 217 3.30 19.09 -9.80
CA GLU A 217 2.74 19.92 -10.87
C GLU A 217 2.60 21.39 -10.42
N ALA A 218 2.04 21.62 -9.24
CA ALA A 218 1.87 22.97 -8.70
C ALA A 218 3.23 23.68 -8.46
N LEU A 219 4.23 22.95 -7.96
CA LEU A 219 5.59 23.48 -7.78
C LEU A 219 6.26 23.82 -9.11
N ARG A 220 6.14 22.93 -10.13
CA ARG A 220 6.63 23.19 -11.49
C ARG A 220 6.01 24.47 -12.05
N ASP A 221 4.68 24.55 -12.02
CA ASP A 221 3.93 25.67 -12.60
C ASP A 221 4.25 27.00 -11.88
N ALA A 222 4.46 26.94 -10.57
CA ALA A 222 4.92 28.09 -9.80
C ALA A 222 6.34 28.52 -10.24
N GLY A 223 7.27 27.57 -10.38
CA GLY A 223 8.63 27.84 -10.85
C GLY A 223 8.63 28.48 -12.24
N VAL A 224 7.79 28.03 -13.16
CA VAL A 224 7.65 28.61 -14.49
C VAL A 224 7.14 30.08 -14.42
N ARG A 225 6.17 30.36 -13.54
CA ARG A 225 5.68 31.73 -13.33
C ARG A 225 6.75 32.65 -12.77
N GLU A 226 7.70 32.11 -12.00
CA GLU A 226 8.86 32.86 -11.48
C GLU A 226 10.05 32.90 -12.48
N GLY A 227 9.86 32.42 -13.72
CA GLY A 227 10.82 32.58 -14.82
C GLY A 227 11.76 31.39 -15.05
N LEU A 228 11.51 30.24 -14.45
CA LEU A 228 12.25 29.00 -14.76
C LEU A 228 11.73 28.37 -16.05
N GLU A 229 12.61 27.69 -16.77
CA GLU A 229 12.19 26.78 -17.83
C GLU A 229 11.40 25.60 -17.27
N GLU A 230 10.42 25.08 -18.03
CA GLU A 230 9.50 24.03 -17.56
C GLU A 230 10.22 22.74 -17.16
N GLU A 231 11.16 22.27 -17.99
CA GLU A 231 11.93 21.05 -17.72
C GLU A 231 12.80 21.20 -16.46
N LEU A 232 13.44 22.36 -16.30
CA LEU A 232 14.21 22.69 -15.11
C LEU A 232 13.33 22.75 -13.86
N ALA A 233 12.18 23.42 -13.96
CA ALA A 233 11.22 23.52 -12.85
C ALA A 233 10.69 22.15 -12.44
N LEU A 234 10.33 21.27 -13.38
CA LEU A 234 9.89 19.90 -13.11
C LEU A 234 10.99 19.08 -12.43
N THR A 235 12.22 19.16 -12.93
CA THR A 235 13.36 18.44 -12.36
C THR A 235 13.60 18.86 -10.91
N LEU A 236 13.64 20.16 -10.64
CA LEU A 236 13.86 20.70 -9.30
C LEU A 236 12.71 20.35 -8.35
N ALA A 237 11.46 20.48 -8.78
CA ALA A 237 10.28 20.14 -7.98
C ALA A 237 10.27 18.65 -7.59
N SER A 238 10.48 17.76 -8.57
CA SER A 238 10.49 16.32 -8.35
C SER A 238 11.61 15.88 -7.39
N GLN A 239 12.83 16.41 -7.62
CA GLN A 239 13.98 16.09 -6.77
C GLN A 239 13.82 16.65 -5.36
N THR A 240 13.20 17.82 -5.20
CA THR A 240 12.93 18.43 -3.89
C THR A 240 11.96 17.56 -3.07
N VAL A 241 10.85 17.11 -3.66
CA VAL A 241 9.88 16.25 -3.00
C VAL A 241 10.52 14.91 -2.59
N TYR A 242 11.23 14.27 -3.53
CA TYR A 242 11.95 13.02 -3.27
C TYR A 242 12.98 13.18 -2.15
N GLY A 243 13.81 14.22 -2.22
CA GLY A 243 14.88 14.47 -1.25
C GLY A 243 14.34 14.76 0.15
N ALA A 244 13.27 15.54 0.26
CA ALA A 244 12.64 15.84 1.55
C ALA A 244 12.03 14.59 2.20
N ALA A 245 11.33 13.76 1.43
CA ALA A 245 10.79 12.50 1.91
C ALA A 245 11.90 11.53 2.35
N ARG A 246 12.94 11.40 1.53
CA ARG A 246 14.10 10.55 1.82
C ARG A 246 14.82 10.99 3.08
N LEU A 247 15.06 12.30 3.23
CA LEU A 247 15.70 12.86 4.43
C LEU A 247 14.92 12.51 5.70
N LEU A 248 13.58 12.64 5.67
CA LEU A 248 12.71 12.27 6.78
C LEU A 248 12.80 10.78 7.12
N LEU A 249 12.86 9.90 6.13
CA LEU A 249 12.94 8.44 6.32
C LEU A 249 14.31 7.99 6.83
N GLU A 250 15.38 8.73 6.53
CA GLU A 250 16.75 8.39 6.94
C GLU A 250 17.13 8.98 8.31
N GLN A 251 16.42 10.01 8.78
CA GLN A 251 16.70 10.67 10.05
C GLN A 251 15.62 10.37 11.08
N ASP A 252 16.04 10.17 12.34
CA ASP A 252 15.11 9.96 13.47
C ASP A 252 14.61 11.30 14.04
N GLU A 253 14.03 12.12 13.14
CA GLU A 253 13.54 13.45 13.49
C GLU A 253 12.10 13.65 13.01
N SER A 254 11.38 14.57 13.67
CA SER A 254 10.02 14.89 13.26
C SER A 254 10.01 15.77 12.00
N PRO A 255 8.95 15.70 11.16
CA PRO A 255 8.78 16.64 10.04
C PRO A 255 8.85 18.12 10.48
N ALA A 256 8.34 18.44 11.68
CA ALA A 256 8.39 19.79 12.25
C ALA A 256 9.84 20.24 12.49
N THR A 257 10.66 19.38 13.10
CA THR A 257 12.08 19.67 13.36
C THR A 257 12.85 19.90 12.07
N LEU A 258 12.67 19.01 11.08
CA LEU A 258 13.34 19.17 9.78
C LEU A 258 12.90 20.44 9.08
N ARG A 259 11.61 20.80 9.13
CA ARG A 259 11.09 22.06 8.58
C ARG A 259 11.72 23.28 9.27
N GLU A 260 11.85 23.28 10.58
CA GLU A 260 12.49 24.38 11.33
C GLU A 260 13.96 24.57 10.94
N ARG A 261 14.70 23.50 10.71
CA ARG A 261 16.12 23.57 10.30
C ARG A 261 16.34 24.30 8.98
N VAL A 262 15.39 24.20 8.07
CA VAL A 262 15.47 24.88 6.74
C VAL A 262 14.75 26.24 6.76
N THR A 263 14.29 26.71 7.93
CA THR A 263 13.51 27.94 8.07
C THR A 263 14.26 28.96 8.92
N SER A 264 15.03 29.82 8.27
CA SER A 264 15.69 30.96 8.96
C SER A 264 14.70 32.10 9.22
N PRO A 265 14.85 32.83 10.35
CA PRO A 265 14.04 34.03 10.62
C PRO A 265 14.18 35.05 9.49
N GLY A 266 13.04 35.53 8.95
CA GLY A 266 13.02 36.50 7.83
C GLY A 266 13.50 35.95 6.49
N GLY A 267 13.77 34.66 6.36
CA GLY A 267 14.24 34.03 5.15
C GLY A 267 13.11 33.68 4.15
N THR A 268 13.50 33.26 2.95
CA THR A 268 12.58 32.88 1.87
C THR A 268 11.66 31.74 2.24
N THR A 269 12.17 30.72 2.96
CA THR A 269 11.38 29.59 3.44
C THR A 269 10.28 30.04 4.40
N ARG A 270 10.56 31.00 5.29
CA ARG A 270 9.56 31.56 6.22
C ARG A 270 8.43 32.22 5.45
N ALA A 271 8.75 33.08 4.48
CA ALA A 271 7.75 33.76 3.65
C ALA A 271 6.86 32.75 2.89
N GLY A 272 7.46 31.70 2.32
CA GLY A 272 6.72 30.65 1.63
C GLY A 272 5.79 29.86 2.59
N LEU A 273 6.26 29.49 3.79
CA LEU A 273 5.45 28.78 4.78
C LEU A 273 4.28 29.63 5.29
N ASP A 274 4.49 30.93 5.48
CA ASP A 274 3.43 31.85 5.92
C ASP A 274 2.35 32.01 4.84
N ALA A 275 2.73 32.03 3.57
CA ALA A 275 1.80 32.02 2.43
C ALA A 275 0.98 30.73 2.39
N LEU A 276 1.61 29.56 2.53
CA LEU A 276 0.92 28.28 2.60
C LEU A 276 -0.06 28.19 3.78
N ALA A 277 0.36 28.66 4.95
CA ALA A 277 -0.49 28.67 6.15
C ALA A 277 -1.70 29.58 5.95
N SER A 278 -1.50 30.78 5.42
CA SER A 278 -2.58 31.75 5.13
C SER A 278 -3.58 31.23 4.08
N ALA A 279 -3.13 30.39 3.15
CA ALA A 279 -3.98 29.73 2.15
C ALA A 279 -4.69 28.45 2.66
N GLY A 280 -4.50 28.05 3.92
CA GLY A 280 -5.17 26.89 4.50
C GLY A 280 -4.65 25.55 3.96
N PHE A 281 -3.36 25.46 3.66
CA PHE A 281 -2.74 24.26 3.06
C PHE A 281 -3.03 22.99 3.85
N ALA A 282 -2.91 23.02 5.18
CA ALA A 282 -3.15 21.85 6.03
C ALA A 282 -4.61 21.38 5.94
N ASP A 283 -5.57 22.28 5.93
CA ASP A 283 -7.00 21.97 5.83
C ASP A 283 -7.36 21.42 4.44
N THR A 284 -6.70 21.93 3.40
CA THR A 284 -6.86 21.43 2.02
C THR A 284 -6.41 19.97 1.92
N ILE A 285 -5.23 19.63 2.44
CA ILE A 285 -4.74 18.24 2.48
C ILE A 285 -5.65 17.35 3.32
N ALA A 286 -6.06 17.81 4.51
CA ALA A 286 -6.99 17.08 5.37
C ALA A 286 -8.33 16.83 4.66
N GLY A 287 -8.81 17.79 3.89
CA GLY A 287 -10.02 17.68 3.07
C GLY A 287 -9.90 16.60 2.00
N ALA A 288 -8.77 16.55 1.29
CA ALA A 288 -8.50 15.54 0.27
C ALA A 288 -8.48 14.12 0.85
N VAL A 289 -7.72 13.91 1.93
CA VAL A 289 -7.65 12.61 2.62
C VAL A 289 -9.03 12.17 3.11
N ARG A 290 -9.80 13.07 3.72
CA ARG A 290 -11.16 12.80 4.20
C ARG A 290 -12.12 12.41 3.08
N ALA A 291 -12.07 13.12 1.95
CA ALA A 291 -12.90 12.83 0.79
C ALA A 291 -12.61 11.43 0.21
N ALA A 292 -11.34 11.08 0.06
CA ALA A 292 -10.92 9.78 -0.44
C ALA A 292 -11.25 8.65 0.54
N THR A 293 -11.06 8.86 1.86
CA THR A 293 -11.46 7.90 2.90
C THR A 293 -12.96 7.62 2.85
N ARG A 294 -13.78 8.67 2.75
CA ARG A 294 -15.25 8.53 2.64
C ARG A 294 -15.63 7.75 1.39
N ARG A 295 -14.98 8.06 0.27
CA ARG A 295 -15.24 7.33 -0.98
C ARG A 295 -14.85 5.85 -0.90
N SER A 296 -13.79 5.52 -0.18
CA SER A 296 -13.41 4.12 0.09
C SER A 296 -14.48 3.37 0.87
N VAL A 297 -15.05 4.01 1.90
CA VAL A 297 -16.18 3.44 2.67
C VAL A 297 -17.39 3.20 1.78
N GLU A 298 -17.80 4.18 0.98
CA GLU A 298 -18.94 4.07 0.05
C GLU A 298 -18.74 2.91 -0.94
N LEU A 299 -17.54 2.78 -1.51
CA LEU A 299 -17.22 1.69 -2.45
C LEU A 299 -17.30 0.32 -1.78
N ARG A 300 -16.88 0.21 -0.54
CA ARG A 300 -16.97 -1.02 0.24
C ARG A 300 -18.44 -1.38 0.52
N GLU A 301 -19.26 -0.42 0.92
CA GLU A 301 -20.68 -0.63 1.17
C GLU A 301 -21.43 -1.05 -0.11
N ILE A 302 -21.11 -0.47 -1.26
CA ILE A 302 -21.66 -0.89 -2.56
C ILE A 302 -21.26 -2.34 -2.86
N ALA A 303 -19.97 -2.68 -2.73
CA ALA A 303 -19.50 -4.03 -3.00
C ALA A 303 -20.11 -5.10 -2.08
N GLU A 304 -20.40 -4.74 -0.83
CA GLU A 304 -21.08 -5.61 0.13
C GLU A 304 -22.58 -5.77 -0.20
N GLY A 305 -23.24 -4.71 -0.65
CA GLY A 305 -24.67 -4.71 -1.02
C GLY A 305 -24.96 -5.42 -2.35
N ASP A 306 -24.05 -5.35 -3.31
CA ASP A 306 -24.20 -6.04 -4.61
C ASP A 306 -24.01 -7.58 -4.51
N ALA A 307 -23.53 -8.06 -3.37
CA ALA A 307 -23.26 -9.49 -3.12
C ALA A 307 -24.35 -10.16 -2.25
N ASP A 308 -25.37 -9.43 -1.80
CA ASP A 308 -26.57 -9.94 -1.13
C ASP A 308 -27.68 -10.25 -2.15
#